data_57eb115b49ecd69ccef85c399264a3ab
#
_entry.id   57eb115b49ecd69ccef85c399264a3ab
#
_cell.length_a   1.000
_cell.length_b   1.000
_cell.length_c   1.000
_cell.angle_alpha   90.00
_cell.angle_beta   90.00
_cell.angle_gamma   90.00
#
_symmetry.space_group_name_H-M   'P 1'
#
loop_
_entity.id
_entity.type
_entity.pdbx_description
1 polymer ?
#
loop_
_entity_poly.entity_id
_entity_poly.type
_entity_poly.pdbx_seq_one_letter_code
_entity_poly.pdbx_strand_id
1 'polypeptide(L)'
;VYKRQELYQPSTYIVFLNGNVVGVTLTPHRFVAQFRRLRRAGLISEFVGIYTNTHHQTVNVASDGGRICRPMIIVENSRPQVTSEHIRQLQAGTMTFDDFLRRGLVEYLDVNEENDSNIALFEHTIGPSTTHLEIECFTLLGACAGLIPYPHHNQSPRNTYQCAMGKQAIGAIGYNQLNRIDTLLYLMVYPQKPMVSTKTIELIGYDKLPAGQNAMVAVMSFSGYDIEDALVMNCASLDRGFGRCQVMRKQSTVLRKYANGTFDRLADAPVNEHGEPLRR
;
A
#
# COMPACT_ATOMS: atom_id res chain seq x y z
N VAL A 1 -26.05 29.26 -21.41
CA VAL A 1 -27.10 28.26 -21.62
C VAL A 1 -26.81 27.56 -22.94
N TYR A 2 -26.26 26.36 -22.84
CA TYR A 2 -26.00 25.53 -24.01
C TYR A 2 -27.32 25.05 -24.60
N LYS A 3 -27.51 25.23 -25.91
CA LYS A 3 -28.67 24.68 -26.59
C LYS A 3 -28.59 23.15 -26.51
N ARG A 4 -29.65 22.46 -26.08
CA ARG A 4 -29.71 21.00 -25.96
C ARG A 4 -29.21 20.27 -27.23
N GLN A 5 -29.39 20.83 -28.40
CA GLN A 5 -28.95 20.27 -29.69
C GLN A 5 -27.43 20.21 -29.84
N GLU A 6 -26.65 21.08 -29.18
CA GLU A 6 -25.17 21.06 -29.23
C GLU A 6 -24.57 19.96 -28.38
N LEU A 7 -25.29 19.52 -27.35
CA LEU A 7 -24.87 18.41 -26.47
C LEU A 7 -24.95 17.02 -27.14
N TYR A 8 -25.75 16.89 -28.19
CA TYR A 8 -26.01 15.61 -28.86
C TYR A 8 -25.38 15.50 -30.25
N GLN A 9 -24.47 16.38 -30.60
CA GLN A 9 -23.72 16.23 -31.86
C GLN A 9 -22.70 15.10 -31.74
N PRO A 10 -22.52 14.27 -32.79
CA PRO A 10 -21.62 13.13 -32.75
C PRO A 10 -20.14 13.47 -32.43
N SER A 11 -19.72 14.70 -32.61
CA SER A 11 -18.37 15.19 -32.34
C SER A 11 -18.20 15.90 -31.01
N THR A 12 -19.27 16.04 -30.22
CA THR A 12 -19.26 16.80 -28.97
C THR A 12 -18.95 15.89 -27.79
N TYR A 13 -17.94 16.25 -27.02
CA TYR A 13 -17.59 15.61 -25.77
C TYR A 13 -18.06 16.44 -24.58
N ILE A 14 -18.72 15.81 -23.64
CA ILE A 14 -19.17 16.45 -22.41
C ILE A 14 -18.00 16.43 -21.40
N VAL A 15 -17.72 17.57 -20.79
CA VAL A 15 -16.68 17.70 -19.77
C VAL A 15 -17.29 17.61 -18.38
N PHE A 16 -16.79 16.66 -17.61
CA PHE A 16 -17.18 16.43 -16.22
C PHE A 16 -16.06 16.87 -15.27
N LEU A 17 -16.44 17.46 -14.17
CA LEU A 17 -15.57 17.69 -13.01
C LEU A 17 -16.19 16.98 -11.80
N ASN A 18 -15.51 15.97 -11.28
CA ASN A 18 -15.99 15.13 -10.16
C ASN A 18 -17.46 14.67 -10.36
N GLY A 19 -17.78 14.23 -11.58
CA GLY A 19 -19.12 13.76 -11.93
C GLY A 19 -20.14 14.84 -12.28
N ASN A 20 -19.82 16.12 -12.13
CA ASN A 20 -20.69 17.21 -12.50
C ASN A 20 -20.36 17.75 -13.92
N VAL A 21 -21.37 17.98 -14.72
CA VAL A 21 -21.19 18.55 -16.06
C VAL A 21 -20.79 20.03 -15.95
N VAL A 22 -19.64 20.38 -16.50
CA VAL A 22 -19.08 21.74 -16.49
C VAL A 22 -19.20 22.41 -17.85
N GLY A 23 -19.17 21.61 -18.93
CA GLY A 23 -19.23 22.15 -20.27
C GLY A 23 -19.09 21.08 -21.34
N VAL A 24 -18.84 21.53 -22.57
CA VAL A 24 -18.66 20.68 -23.75
C VAL A 24 -17.41 21.12 -24.53
N THR A 25 -16.79 20.18 -25.23
CA THR A 25 -15.65 20.44 -26.10
C THR A 25 -15.80 19.71 -27.43
N LEU A 26 -15.37 20.33 -28.51
CA LEU A 26 -15.28 19.72 -29.83
C LEU A 26 -13.88 19.17 -30.13
N THR A 27 -12.92 19.52 -29.29
CA THR A 27 -11.50 19.09 -29.45
C THR A 27 -10.96 18.47 -28.18
N PRO A 28 -11.42 17.24 -27.79
CA PRO A 28 -11.09 16.62 -26.52
C PRO A 28 -9.58 16.41 -26.36
N HIS A 29 -8.89 15.93 -27.39
CA HIS A 29 -7.45 15.68 -27.32
C HIS A 29 -6.64 16.96 -27.09
N ARG A 30 -7.03 18.08 -27.71
CA ARG A 30 -6.37 19.37 -27.50
C ARG A 30 -6.62 19.87 -26.08
N PHE A 31 -7.83 19.70 -25.57
CA PHE A 31 -8.20 20.08 -24.21
C PHE A 31 -7.38 19.29 -23.19
N VAL A 32 -7.31 17.96 -23.31
CA VAL A 32 -6.52 17.09 -22.42
C VAL A 32 -5.03 17.44 -22.49
N ALA A 33 -4.49 17.63 -23.68
CA ALA A 33 -3.08 18.00 -23.86
C ALA A 33 -2.73 19.34 -23.20
N GLN A 34 -3.60 20.34 -23.34
CA GLN A 34 -3.41 21.64 -22.68
C GLN A 34 -3.53 21.53 -21.16
N PHE A 35 -4.47 20.75 -20.67
CA PHE A 35 -4.64 20.50 -19.24
C PHE A 35 -3.40 19.83 -18.64
N ARG A 36 -2.90 18.76 -19.25
CA ARG A 36 -1.67 18.08 -18.82
C ARG A 36 -0.47 19.02 -18.82
N ARG A 37 -0.38 19.90 -19.80
CA ARG A 37 0.68 20.92 -19.89
C ARG A 37 0.62 21.92 -18.72
N LEU A 38 -0.58 22.36 -18.32
CA LEU A 38 -0.77 23.23 -17.16
C LEU A 38 -0.43 22.50 -15.84
N ARG A 39 -0.79 21.23 -15.73
CA ARG A 39 -0.43 20.39 -14.58
C ARG A 39 1.09 20.21 -14.47
N ARG A 40 1.77 19.89 -15.56
CA ARG A 40 3.24 19.75 -15.63
C ARG A 40 3.97 21.05 -15.32
N ALA A 41 3.36 22.20 -15.65
CA ALA A 41 3.87 23.52 -15.30
C ALA A 41 3.58 23.95 -13.84
N GLY A 42 2.92 23.10 -13.04
CA GLY A 42 2.58 23.39 -11.65
C GLY A 42 1.43 24.38 -11.43
N LEU A 43 0.70 24.76 -12.50
CA LEU A 43 -0.46 25.65 -12.41
C LEU A 43 -1.73 24.91 -11.95
N ILE A 44 -1.76 23.60 -12.10
CA ILE A 44 -2.79 22.71 -11.59
C ILE A 44 -2.09 21.71 -10.67
N SER A 45 -2.76 21.30 -9.57
CA SER A 45 -2.20 20.30 -8.66
C SER A 45 -1.86 19.01 -9.41
N GLU A 46 -0.72 18.42 -9.06
CA GLU A 46 -0.20 17.17 -9.62
C GLU A 46 -1.13 15.98 -9.44
N PHE A 47 -2.02 16.03 -8.46
CA PHE A 47 -2.96 14.95 -8.15
C PHE A 47 -4.29 15.04 -8.93
N VAL A 48 -4.51 16.10 -9.71
CA VAL A 48 -5.71 16.21 -10.54
C VAL A 48 -5.54 15.37 -11.80
N GLY A 49 -6.39 14.35 -11.93
CA GLY A 49 -6.41 13.47 -13.10
C GLY A 49 -7.33 13.98 -14.20
N ILE A 50 -6.97 13.67 -15.44
CA ILE A 50 -7.80 13.93 -16.61
C ILE A 50 -7.73 12.75 -17.59
N TYR A 51 -8.88 12.25 -18.03
CA TYR A 51 -8.93 11.18 -19.02
C TYR A 51 -10.11 11.35 -19.98
N THR A 52 -9.98 10.74 -21.16
CA THR A 52 -11.00 10.75 -22.21
C THR A 52 -11.65 9.38 -22.31
N ASN A 53 -12.98 9.36 -22.29
CA ASN A 53 -13.74 8.17 -22.62
C ASN A 53 -14.37 8.34 -24.01
N THR A 54 -13.81 7.65 -24.99
CA THR A 54 -14.25 7.75 -26.40
C THR A 54 -15.61 7.10 -26.64
N HIS A 55 -15.95 6.02 -25.90
CA HIS A 55 -17.24 5.35 -26.03
C HIS A 55 -18.41 6.22 -25.59
N HIS A 56 -18.23 6.93 -24.48
CA HIS A 56 -19.28 7.80 -23.92
C HIS A 56 -19.13 9.26 -24.36
N GLN A 57 -18.11 9.57 -25.15
CA GLN A 57 -17.81 10.94 -25.58
C GLN A 57 -17.72 11.92 -24.39
N THR A 58 -16.95 11.54 -23.39
CA THR A 58 -16.76 12.36 -22.20
C THR A 58 -15.28 12.63 -21.95
N VAL A 59 -15.00 13.80 -21.39
CA VAL A 59 -13.71 14.13 -20.77
C VAL A 59 -13.99 14.31 -19.28
N ASN A 60 -13.29 13.53 -18.47
CA ASN A 60 -13.49 13.52 -17.03
C ASN A 60 -12.27 14.12 -16.33
N VAL A 61 -12.50 15.10 -15.49
CA VAL A 61 -11.52 15.71 -14.60
C VAL A 61 -11.86 15.29 -13.18
N ALA A 62 -10.91 14.70 -12.49
CA ALA A 62 -11.05 14.23 -11.12
C ALA A 62 -10.07 14.95 -10.20
N SER A 63 -10.58 15.67 -9.21
CA SER A 63 -9.79 16.40 -8.21
C SER A 63 -10.07 15.97 -6.77
N ASP A 64 -11.01 15.04 -6.57
CA ASP A 64 -11.38 14.52 -5.26
C ASP A 64 -10.24 13.66 -4.64
N GLY A 65 -10.16 13.64 -3.32
CA GLY A 65 -9.23 12.79 -2.58
C GLY A 65 -9.62 11.31 -2.62
N GLY A 66 -8.74 10.43 -2.14
CA GLY A 66 -9.00 9.00 -2.06
C GLY A 66 -8.75 8.20 -3.35
N ARG A 67 -8.44 8.87 -4.46
CA ARG A 67 -7.98 8.18 -5.69
C ARG A 67 -6.56 7.67 -5.50
N ILE A 68 -6.30 6.46 -5.98
CA ILE A 68 -4.95 5.90 -5.99
C ILE A 68 -4.21 6.48 -7.18
N CYS A 69 -3.09 7.16 -6.92
CA CYS A 69 -2.22 7.74 -7.93
C CYS A 69 -0.83 7.12 -7.85
N ARG A 70 -0.20 6.91 -9.00
CA ARG A 70 1.15 6.37 -9.12
C ARG A 70 2.05 7.33 -9.88
N PRO A 71 3.30 7.55 -9.45
CA PRO A 71 4.25 8.38 -10.18
C PRO A 71 4.79 7.64 -11.40
N MET A 72 4.84 8.31 -12.55
CA MET A 72 5.35 7.79 -13.81
C MET A 72 6.33 8.78 -14.43
N ILE A 73 7.37 8.27 -15.08
CA ILE A 73 8.29 9.08 -15.86
C ILE A 73 7.62 9.46 -17.17
N ILE A 74 7.68 10.74 -17.52
CA ILE A 74 7.12 11.25 -18.78
C ILE A 74 8.03 10.87 -19.94
N VAL A 75 7.44 10.39 -21.01
CA VAL A 75 8.13 10.06 -22.27
C VAL A 75 7.66 11.02 -23.35
N GLU A 76 8.60 11.75 -23.96
CA GLU A 76 8.34 12.61 -25.11
C GLU A 76 9.28 12.27 -26.25
N ASN A 77 8.74 12.17 -27.47
CA ASN A 77 9.51 11.82 -28.67
C ASN A 77 10.30 10.48 -28.51
N SER A 78 9.67 9.48 -27.91
CA SER A 78 10.26 8.16 -27.62
C SER A 78 11.51 8.22 -26.73
N ARG A 79 11.63 9.26 -25.91
CA ARG A 79 12.72 9.40 -24.92
C ARG A 79 12.17 9.74 -23.54
N PRO A 80 12.66 9.09 -22.49
CA PRO A 80 12.30 9.46 -21.13
C PRO A 80 12.84 10.86 -20.80
N GLN A 81 12.06 11.65 -20.09
CA GLN A 81 12.49 13.00 -19.68
C GLN A 81 13.50 12.96 -18.52
N VAL A 82 13.49 11.88 -17.74
CA VAL A 82 14.50 11.66 -16.69
C VAL A 82 15.77 11.13 -17.32
N THR A 83 16.88 11.83 -17.09
CA THR A 83 18.22 11.45 -17.58
C THR A 83 19.09 10.94 -16.45
N SER A 84 20.19 10.27 -16.78
CA SER A 84 21.19 9.80 -15.80
C SER A 84 21.76 10.93 -14.93
N GLU A 85 21.80 12.16 -15.48
CA GLU A 85 22.25 13.34 -14.73
C GLU A 85 21.26 13.72 -13.62
N HIS A 86 19.95 13.68 -13.90
CA HIS A 86 18.91 13.90 -12.89
C HIS A 86 18.99 12.88 -11.75
N ILE A 87 19.29 11.61 -12.08
CA ILE A 87 19.47 10.55 -11.08
C ILE A 87 20.70 10.83 -10.20
N ARG A 88 21.81 11.26 -10.79
CA ARG A 88 23.03 11.65 -10.03
C ARG A 88 22.74 12.82 -9.09
N GLN A 89 22.00 13.84 -9.55
CA GLN A 89 21.61 14.99 -8.74
C GLN A 89 20.71 14.60 -7.57
N LEU A 90 19.78 13.64 -7.80
CA LEU A 90 18.95 13.07 -6.74
C LEU A 90 19.80 12.31 -5.71
N GLN A 91 20.76 11.48 -6.17
CA GLN A 91 21.67 10.74 -5.29
C GLN A 91 22.61 11.66 -4.50
N ALA A 92 23.03 12.76 -5.10
CA ALA A 92 23.86 13.79 -4.44
C ALA A 92 23.05 14.67 -3.48
N GLY A 93 21.72 14.52 -3.44
CA GLY A 93 20.84 15.34 -2.60
C GLY A 93 20.68 16.80 -3.06
N THR A 94 21.13 17.14 -4.29
CA THR A 94 21.00 18.48 -4.88
C THR A 94 19.62 18.70 -5.51
N MET A 95 18.91 17.62 -5.82
CA MET A 95 17.52 17.59 -6.27
C MET A 95 16.68 16.71 -5.37
N THR A 96 15.40 17.06 -5.23
CA THR A 96 14.40 16.26 -4.54
C THR A 96 13.41 15.65 -5.54
N PHE A 97 12.58 14.71 -5.10
CA PHE A 97 11.52 14.17 -5.94
C PHE A 97 10.49 15.24 -6.34
N ASP A 98 10.23 16.23 -5.47
CA ASP A 98 9.35 17.36 -5.76
C ASP A 98 9.90 18.22 -6.91
N ASP A 99 11.22 18.32 -7.06
CA ASP A 99 11.83 19.04 -8.18
C ASP A 99 11.59 18.30 -9.50
N PHE A 100 11.52 16.99 -9.49
CA PHE A 100 11.14 16.19 -10.68
C PHE A 100 9.70 16.50 -11.12
N LEU A 101 8.78 16.60 -10.17
CA LEU A 101 7.39 16.98 -10.45
C LEU A 101 7.31 18.41 -11.01
N ARG A 102 7.96 19.38 -10.37
CA ARG A 102 7.97 20.79 -10.79
C ARG A 102 8.60 21.03 -12.16
N ARG A 103 9.59 20.19 -12.53
CA ARG A 103 10.24 20.26 -13.84
C ARG A 103 9.49 19.49 -14.93
N GLY A 104 8.39 18.82 -14.58
CA GLY A 104 7.62 18.00 -15.52
C GLY A 104 8.39 16.78 -16.03
N LEU A 105 9.26 16.20 -15.22
CA LEU A 105 9.99 14.97 -15.53
C LEU A 105 9.19 13.73 -15.15
N VAL A 106 8.41 13.85 -14.09
CA VAL A 106 7.54 12.82 -13.51
C VAL A 106 6.17 13.43 -13.28
N GLU A 107 5.12 12.66 -13.45
CA GLU A 107 3.76 13.06 -13.08
C GLU A 107 3.00 11.93 -12.40
N TYR A 108 2.02 12.28 -11.57
CA TYR A 108 1.12 11.31 -10.97
C TYR A 108 -0.03 10.99 -11.91
N LEU A 109 -0.28 9.70 -12.12
CA LEU A 109 -1.44 9.21 -12.87
C LEU A 109 -2.38 8.47 -11.92
N ASP A 110 -3.68 8.73 -12.04
CA ASP A 110 -4.71 7.91 -11.42
C ASP A 110 -5.04 6.69 -12.29
N VAL A 111 -5.86 5.76 -11.78
CA VAL A 111 -6.21 4.51 -12.49
C VAL A 111 -6.87 4.80 -13.84
N ASN A 112 -7.75 5.79 -13.92
CA ASN A 112 -8.46 6.12 -15.14
C ASN A 112 -7.53 6.76 -16.18
N GLU A 113 -6.61 7.60 -15.75
CA GLU A 113 -5.61 8.19 -16.61
C GLU A 113 -4.56 7.16 -17.07
N GLU A 114 -4.21 6.19 -16.25
CA GLU A 114 -3.37 5.05 -16.64
C GLU A 114 -4.01 4.25 -17.79
N ASN A 115 -5.34 4.02 -17.74
CA ASN A 115 -6.06 3.33 -18.81
C ASN A 115 -6.05 4.11 -20.15
N ASP A 116 -5.95 5.43 -20.10
CA ASP A 116 -5.86 6.33 -21.28
C ASP A 116 -4.40 6.58 -21.70
N SER A 117 -3.43 5.95 -21.06
CA SER A 117 -2.00 6.14 -21.29
C SER A 117 -1.36 4.86 -21.80
N ASN A 118 -0.28 5.01 -22.59
CA ASN A 118 0.54 3.89 -23.03
C ASN A 118 1.84 3.88 -22.22
N ILE A 119 1.93 2.95 -21.26
CA ILE A 119 3.02 2.88 -20.29
C ILE A 119 3.98 1.75 -20.67
N ALA A 120 5.26 2.08 -20.85
CA ALA A 120 6.32 1.10 -21.04
C ALA A 120 6.85 0.62 -19.69
N LEU A 121 7.17 -0.68 -19.58
CA LEU A 121 7.77 -1.25 -18.37
C LEU A 121 9.27 -1.00 -18.29
N PHE A 122 9.95 -1.02 -19.44
CA PHE A 122 11.39 -0.89 -19.54
C PHE A 122 11.76 0.13 -20.61
N GLU A 123 12.91 0.78 -20.47
CA GLU A 123 13.39 1.79 -21.40
C GLU A 123 13.50 1.26 -22.85
N HIS A 124 13.93 0.01 -23.01
CA HIS A 124 14.06 -0.60 -24.33
C HIS A 124 12.72 -0.96 -25.01
N THR A 125 11.61 -0.91 -24.26
CA THR A 125 10.26 -1.16 -24.81
C THR A 125 9.54 0.12 -25.21
N ILE A 126 10.19 1.27 -25.11
CA ILE A 126 9.61 2.56 -25.50
C ILE A 126 9.41 2.60 -27.02
N GLY A 127 8.16 2.78 -27.43
CA GLY A 127 7.76 2.97 -28.83
C GLY A 127 7.27 4.38 -29.14
N PRO A 128 6.90 4.66 -30.38
CA PRO A 128 6.42 5.99 -30.77
C PRO A 128 5.11 6.42 -30.12
N SER A 129 4.28 5.47 -29.70
CA SER A 129 3.00 5.72 -29.00
C SER A 129 3.14 5.75 -27.49
N THR A 130 4.32 5.45 -26.94
CA THR A 130 4.53 5.42 -25.48
C THR A 130 4.46 6.81 -24.90
N THR A 131 3.66 6.98 -23.87
CA THR A 131 3.42 8.25 -23.17
C THR A 131 4.20 8.33 -21.86
N HIS A 132 4.38 7.20 -21.20
CA HIS A 132 5.01 7.13 -19.87
C HIS A 132 5.91 5.90 -19.78
N LEU A 133 6.83 5.94 -18.81
CA LEU A 133 7.70 4.85 -18.45
C LEU A 133 7.56 4.58 -16.94
N GLU A 134 7.47 3.30 -16.57
CA GLU A 134 7.51 2.88 -15.16
C GLU A 134 8.85 3.24 -14.52
N ILE A 135 8.83 3.67 -13.27
CA ILE A 135 10.05 3.90 -12.48
C ILE A 135 10.76 2.55 -12.25
N GLU A 136 9.98 1.56 -11.84
CA GLU A 136 10.43 0.18 -11.68
C GLU A 136 9.25 -0.78 -11.84
N CYS A 137 9.44 -1.91 -12.50
CA CYS A 137 8.35 -2.84 -12.80
C CYS A 137 7.69 -3.45 -11.55
N PHE A 138 8.42 -3.64 -10.45
CA PHE A 138 7.83 -4.18 -9.21
C PHE A 138 6.87 -3.19 -8.51
N THR A 139 6.87 -1.91 -8.86
CA THR A 139 5.96 -0.90 -8.31
C THR A 139 4.52 -1.04 -8.81
N LEU A 140 4.26 -1.94 -9.75
CA LEU A 140 2.90 -2.36 -10.10
C LEU A 140 2.15 -2.95 -8.90
N LEU A 141 2.88 -3.56 -7.96
CA LEU A 141 2.34 -4.13 -6.74
C LEU A 141 2.46 -3.12 -5.59
N GLY A 142 1.44 -3.09 -4.72
CA GLY A 142 1.50 -2.36 -3.46
C GLY A 142 2.49 -3.00 -2.48
N ALA A 143 2.73 -2.34 -1.34
CA ALA A 143 3.67 -2.82 -0.33
C ALA A 143 3.33 -4.24 0.16
N CYS A 144 2.05 -4.55 0.42
CA CYS A 144 1.65 -5.88 0.90
C CYS A 144 1.90 -6.99 -0.13
N ALA A 145 1.54 -6.75 -1.39
CA ALA A 145 1.78 -7.71 -2.46
C ALA A 145 3.27 -7.78 -2.84
N GLY A 146 4.01 -6.70 -2.67
CA GLY A 146 5.45 -6.66 -2.88
C GLY A 146 6.26 -7.50 -1.90
N LEU A 147 5.69 -7.91 -0.76
CA LEU A 147 6.32 -8.83 0.18
C LEU A 147 6.29 -10.29 -0.29
N ILE A 148 5.44 -10.63 -1.25
CA ILE A 148 5.28 -11.99 -1.76
C ILE A 148 6.43 -12.30 -2.72
N PRO A 149 7.24 -13.35 -2.46
CA PRO A 149 8.26 -13.79 -3.40
C PRO A 149 7.60 -14.50 -4.59
N TYR A 150 8.04 -14.19 -5.80
CA TYR A 150 7.52 -14.78 -7.04
C TYR A 150 5.98 -14.78 -7.13
N PRO A 151 5.29 -13.62 -7.00
CA PRO A 151 3.83 -13.58 -6.96
C PRO A 151 3.19 -14.04 -8.28
N HIS A 152 3.89 -13.89 -9.39
CA HIS A 152 3.47 -14.33 -10.73
C HIS A 152 3.49 -15.86 -10.93
N HIS A 153 4.11 -16.62 -10.02
CA HIS A 153 4.06 -18.09 -10.00
C HIS A 153 2.86 -18.64 -9.23
N ASN A 154 2.13 -17.79 -8.52
CA ASN A 154 0.97 -18.18 -7.72
C ASN A 154 -0.34 -17.89 -8.44
N GLN A 155 -1.40 -18.58 -8.05
CA GLN A 155 -2.76 -18.21 -8.40
C GLN A 155 -3.13 -16.88 -7.72
N SER A 156 -3.80 -15.98 -8.44
CA SER A 156 -4.11 -14.63 -7.94
C SER A 156 -4.91 -14.58 -6.63
N PRO A 157 -5.89 -15.48 -6.36
CA PRO A 157 -6.56 -15.50 -5.06
C PRO A 157 -5.62 -15.79 -3.90
N ARG A 158 -4.57 -16.61 -4.11
CA ARG A 158 -3.58 -16.92 -3.07
C ARG A 158 -2.71 -15.72 -2.71
N ASN A 159 -2.37 -14.90 -3.67
CA ASN A 159 -1.71 -13.62 -3.43
C ASN A 159 -2.62 -12.67 -2.61
N THR A 160 -3.91 -12.64 -2.93
CA THR A 160 -4.91 -11.85 -2.19
C THR A 160 -5.01 -12.31 -0.72
N TYR A 161 -5.09 -13.62 -0.48
CA TYR A 161 -5.11 -14.16 0.88
C TYR A 161 -3.83 -13.84 1.65
N GLN A 162 -2.67 -13.95 1.01
CA GLN A 162 -1.41 -13.58 1.65
C GLN A 162 -1.36 -12.09 2.01
N CYS A 163 -1.84 -11.20 1.16
CA CYS A 163 -1.95 -9.78 1.47
C CYS A 163 -2.84 -9.51 2.69
N ALA A 164 -3.93 -10.24 2.84
CA ALA A 164 -4.83 -10.13 3.99
C ALA A 164 -4.19 -10.70 5.27
N MET A 165 -3.60 -11.90 5.19
CA MET A 165 -2.99 -12.57 6.34
C MET A 165 -1.69 -11.91 6.79
N GLY A 166 -0.90 -11.36 5.90
CA GLY A 166 0.35 -10.65 6.23
C GLY A 166 0.13 -9.46 7.16
N LYS A 167 -1.03 -8.80 7.06
CA LYS A 167 -1.43 -7.72 7.96
C LYS A 167 -1.79 -8.18 9.37
N GLN A 168 -2.05 -9.47 9.56
CA GLN A 168 -2.44 -10.10 10.83
C GLN A 168 -1.30 -10.93 11.43
N ALA A 169 -0.12 -10.91 10.82
CA ALA A 169 1.03 -11.64 11.28
C ALA A 169 1.56 -11.11 12.61
N ILE A 170 2.02 -12.02 13.47
CA ILE A 170 2.65 -11.69 14.74
C ILE A 170 4.15 -11.58 14.53
N GLY A 171 4.76 -10.51 15.02
CA GLY A 171 6.19 -10.27 14.88
C GLY A 171 6.70 -9.22 15.84
N ALA A 172 7.62 -8.37 15.38
CA ALA A 172 8.12 -7.21 16.10
C ALA A 172 7.44 -5.95 15.56
N ILE A 173 6.78 -5.19 16.43
CA ILE A 173 6.06 -3.97 16.04
C ILE A 173 7.02 -2.78 15.93
N GLY A 174 7.98 -2.69 16.83
CA GLY A 174 8.94 -1.61 16.89
C GLY A 174 10.04 -1.89 17.89
N TYR A 175 11.14 -1.16 17.83
CA TYR A 175 12.24 -1.32 18.80
C TYR A 175 11.81 -0.95 20.23
N ASN A 176 10.80 -0.13 20.38
CA ASN A 176 10.23 0.29 21.66
C ASN A 176 9.02 -0.55 22.10
N GLN A 177 8.84 -1.73 21.52
CA GLN A 177 7.61 -2.54 21.71
C GLN A 177 7.32 -2.86 23.19
N LEU A 178 8.33 -3.05 24.03
CA LEU A 178 8.16 -3.34 25.46
C LEU A 178 7.76 -2.10 26.29
N ASN A 179 7.95 -0.90 25.75
CA ASN A 179 7.60 0.38 26.39
C ASN A 179 6.26 0.94 25.89
N ARG A 180 5.59 0.26 24.98
CA ARG A 180 4.28 0.67 24.46
C ARG A 180 3.18 0.24 25.41
N ILE A 181 2.18 1.10 25.56
CA ILE A 181 0.96 0.85 26.36
C ILE A 181 -0.24 0.76 25.42
N ASP A 182 -0.25 -0.25 24.56
CA ASP A 182 -1.37 -0.55 23.68
C ASP A 182 -2.42 -1.39 24.42
N THR A 183 -3.69 -1.29 24.01
CA THR A 183 -4.78 -2.07 24.60
C THR A 183 -4.53 -3.57 24.52
N LEU A 184 -3.99 -4.01 23.38
CA LEU A 184 -3.60 -5.39 23.11
C LEU A 184 -2.37 -5.39 22.21
N LEU A 185 -1.33 -6.15 22.59
CA LEU A 185 -0.09 -6.26 21.86
C LEU A 185 0.36 -7.71 21.81
N TYR A 186 0.53 -8.24 20.60
CA TYR A 186 1.11 -9.55 20.34
C TYR A 186 2.57 -9.39 19.93
N LEU A 187 3.48 -10.07 20.61
CA LEU A 187 4.91 -10.03 20.35
C LEU A 187 5.44 -11.42 20.08
N MET A 188 6.17 -11.60 18.98
CA MET A 188 6.90 -12.83 18.74
C MET A 188 8.21 -12.84 19.54
N VAL A 189 8.51 -13.97 20.20
CA VAL A 189 9.69 -14.07 21.06
C VAL A 189 10.97 -14.13 20.24
N TYR A 190 10.96 -14.90 19.14
CA TYR A 190 12.10 -15.09 18.24
C TYR A 190 11.74 -14.76 16.79
N PRO A 191 11.51 -13.48 16.45
CA PRO A 191 11.19 -13.11 15.10
C PRO A 191 12.40 -13.30 14.18
N GLN A 192 12.15 -13.76 12.95
CA GLN A 192 13.20 -14.00 11.96
C GLN A 192 12.86 -13.27 10.66
N LYS A 193 13.88 -12.73 10.00
CA LYS A 193 13.70 -12.19 8.65
C LYS A 193 13.39 -13.34 7.68
N PRO A 194 12.59 -13.12 6.64
CA PRO A 194 12.34 -14.12 5.61
C PRO A 194 13.63 -14.59 4.95
N MET A 195 13.76 -15.88 4.70
CA MET A 195 14.91 -16.43 3.94
C MET A 195 14.90 -15.99 2.48
N VAL A 196 13.71 -15.85 1.89
CA VAL A 196 13.52 -15.35 0.54
C VAL A 196 13.12 -13.88 0.63
N SER A 197 13.94 -13.00 0.07
CA SER A 197 13.73 -11.56 0.08
C SER A 197 13.16 -11.05 -1.24
N THR A 198 12.48 -9.91 -1.17
CA THR A 198 12.10 -9.11 -2.33
C THR A 198 12.69 -7.72 -2.18
N LYS A 199 12.78 -6.98 -3.28
CA LYS A 199 13.27 -5.59 -3.22
C LYS A 199 12.38 -4.70 -2.35
N THR A 200 11.08 -4.97 -2.31
CA THR A 200 10.13 -4.27 -1.43
C THR A 200 10.44 -4.53 0.04
N ILE A 201 10.78 -5.76 0.44
CA ILE A 201 11.17 -6.10 1.82
C ILE A 201 12.34 -5.23 2.28
N GLU A 202 13.35 -5.05 1.43
CA GLU A 202 14.54 -4.24 1.72
C GLU A 202 14.19 -2.74 1.79
N LEU A 203 13.41 -2.24 0.84
CA LEU A 203 13.04 -0.82 0.75
C LEU A 203 12.21 -0.34 1.93
N ILE A 204 11.25 -1.15 2.39
CA ILE A 204 10.40 -0.78 3.54
C ILE A 204 11.02 -1.15 4.89
N GLY A 205 12.17 -1.85 4.90
CA GLY A 205 12.85 -2.29 6.12
C GLY A 205 12.11 -3.39 6.88
N TYR A 206 11.30 -4.21 6.18
CA TYR A 206 10.58 -5.33 6.80
C TYR A 206 11.53 -6.37 7.43
N ASP A 207 12.72 -6.54 6.91
CA ASP A 207 13.77 -7.39 7.44
C ASP A 207 14.29 -6.94 8.82
N LYS A 208 14.14 -5.66 9.16
CA LYS A 208 14.55 -5.08 10.45
C LYS A 208 13.53 -5.32 11.56
N LEU A 209 12.26 -5.39 11.21
CA LEU A 209 11.12 -5.66 12.11
C LEU A 209 10.24 -6.75 11.48
N PRO A 210 10.73 -7.99 11.43
CA PRO A 210 10.02 -9.08 10.75
C PRO A 210 8.82 -9.56 11.55
N ALA A 211 7.90 -10.25 10.86
CA ALA A 211 6.72 -10.84 11.44
C ALA A 211 6.59 -12.30 11.04
N GLY A 212 7.29 -13.16 11.73
CA GLY A 212 7.23 -14.60 11.50
C GLY A 212 8.53 -15.32 11.79
N GLN A 213 8.57 -16.58 11.45
CA GLN A 213 9.72 -17.47 11.57
C GLN A 213 9.84 -18.32 10.30
N ASN A 214 11.06 -18.73 9.97
CA ASN A 214 11.30 -19.68 8.90
C ASN A 214 11.09 -21.10 9.44
N ALA A 215 10.34 -21.92 8.72
CA ALA A 215 10.03 -23.29 9.09
C ALA A 215 10.58 -24.27 8.05
N MET A 216 11.01 -25.45 8.49
CA MET A 216 11.24 -26.57 7.60
C MET A 216 9.93 -27.33 7.42
N VAL A 217 9.47 -27.41 6.16
CA VAL A 217 8.16 -27.97 5.82
C VAL A 217 8.35 -29.24 4.98
N ALA A 218 7.68 -30.32 5.39
CA ALA A 218 7.48 -31.51 4.57
C ALA A 218 6.02 -31.56 4.11
N VAL A 219 5.78 -31.49 2.79
CA VAL A 219 4.45 -31.62 2.23
C VAL A 219 4.15 -33.09 1.98
N MET A 220 3.37 -33.70 2.87
CA MET A 220 3.03 -35.12 2.82
C MET A 220 1.72 -35.38 3.56
N SER A 221 1.10 -36.52 3.31
CA SER A 221 0.04 -37.02 4.19
C SER A 221 0.65 -37.75 5.37
N PHE A 222 0.31 -37.35 6.59
CA PHE A 222 0.82 -37.94 7.81
C PHE A 222 -0.30 -38.33 8.77
N SER A 223 -0.54 -39.64 8.88
CA SER A 223 -1.51 -40.24 9.84
C SER A 223 -2.95 -39.74 9.73
N GLY A 224 -3.33 -39.06 8.66
CA GLY A 224 -4.67 -38.50 8.44
C GLY A 224 -5.06 -37.31 9.34
N TYR A 225 -4.14 -36.80 10.16
CA TYR A 225 -4.37 -35.64 11.03
C TYR A 225 -4.11 -34.28 10.32
N ASP A 226 -3.64 -34.30 9.08
CA ASP A 226 -3.28 -33.15 8.25
C ASP A 226 -4.31 -32.85 7.13
N ILE A 227 -5.58 -33.29 7.31
CA ILE A 227 -6.66 -33.12 6.33
C ILE A 227 -7.32 -31.75 6.53
N GLU A 228 -7.84 -31.15 5.43
CA GLU A 228 -8.58 -29.88 5.42
C GLU A 228 -7.80 -28.70 5.98
N ASP A 229 -6.64 -28.41 5.41
CA ASP A 229 -5.74 -27.30 5.80
C ASP A 229 -5.10 -27.47 7.20
N ALA A 230 -5.23 -28.64 7.82
CA ALA A 230 -4.55 -28.94 9.07
C ALA A 230 -3.04 -29.15 8.86
N LEU A 231 -2.28 -28.96 9.91
CA LEU A 231 -0.84 -29.19 9.91
C LEU A 231 -0.42 -29.96 11.15
N VAL A 232 0.65 -30.75 11.03
CA VAL A 232 1.27 -31.47 12.13
C VAL A 232 2.60 -30.79 12.43
N MET A 233 2.83 -30.43 13.69
CA MET A 233 4.03 -29.72 14.11
C MET A 233 4.90 -30.63 15.00
N ASN A 234 6.21 -30.50 14.88
CA ASN A 234 7.14 -31.22 15.72
C ASN A 234 7.12 -30.65 17.15
N CYS A 235 6.81 -31.50 18.16
CA CYS A 235 6.74 -31.13 19.57
C CYS A 235 8.06 -30.53 20.07
N ALA A 236 9.19 -31.14 19.73
CA ALA A 236 10.50 -30.63 20.11
C ALA A 236 10.82 -29.24 19.55
N SER A 237 10.28 -28.90 18.38
CA SER A 237 10.39 -27.53 17.83
C SER A 237 9.57 -26.54 18.64
N LEU A 238 8.37 -26.92 19.07
CA LEU A 238 7.53 -26.08 19.95
C LEU A 238 8.20 -25.86 21.30
N ASP A 239 8.78 -26.92 21.90
CA ASP A 239 9.50 -26.83 23.17
C ASP A 239 10.71 -25.90 23.08
N ARG A 240 11.38 -25.86 21.92
CA ARG A 240 12.49 -24.93 21.66
C ARG A 240 12.03 -23.49 21.36
N GLY A 241 10.73 -23.23 21.27
CA GLY A 241 10.18 -21.89 21.13
C GLY A 241 9.69 -21.51 19.73
N PHE A 242 9.54 -22.49 18.82
CA PHE A 242 8.93 -22.22 17.53
C PHE A 242 7.48 -21.74 17.70
N GLY A 243 7.13 -20.60 17.08
CA GLY A 243 5.82 -19.99 17.18
C GLY A 243 5.48 -19.36 18.54
N ARG A 244 6.42 -19.31 19.48
CA ARG A 244 6.20 -18.72 20.81
C ARG A 244 5.95 -17.23 20.71
N CYS A 245 4.85 -16.77 21.33
CA CYS A 245 4.49 -15.35 21.38
C CYS A 245 4.08 -14.93 22.80
N GLN A 246 4.16 -13.65 23.08
CA GLN A 246 3.67 -13.00 24.27
C GLN A 246 2.48 -12.13 23.93
N VAL A 247 1.50 -12.08 24.84
CA VAL A 247 0.33 -11.22 24.70
C VAL A 247 0.33 -10.25 25.88
N MET A 248 0.51 -8.97 25.57
CA MET A 248 0.40 -7.88 26.53
C MET A 248 -0.97 -7.25 26.46
N ARG A 249 -1.64 -7.12 27.59
CA ARG A 249 -2.96 -6.49 27.69
C ARG A 249 -2.90 -5.34 28.67
N LYS A 250 -3.43 -4.20 28.26
CA LYS A 250 -3.67 -3.06 29.14
C LYS A 250 -4.98 -3.27 29.89
N GLN A 251 -4.92 -3.21 31.21
CA GLN A 251 -6.09 -3.11 32.05
C GLN A 251 -6.09 -1.75 32.74
N SER A 252 -7.22 -1.03 32.70
CA SER A 252 -7.38 0.26 33.34
C SER A 252 -8.59 0.25 34.24
N THR A 253 -8.43 0.78 35.43
CA THR A 253 -9.53 0.99 36.38
C THR A 253 -9.45 2.40 36.97
N VAL A 254 -10.60 2.96 37.29
CA VAL A 254 -10.69 4.27 37.91
C VAL A 254 -11.10 4.05 39.36
N LEU A 255 -10.26 4.46 40.30
CA LEU A 255 -10.57 4.43 41.72
C LEU A 255 -11.56 5.54 42.05
N ARG A 256 -12.70 5.19 42.63
CA ARG A 256 -13.78 6.13 42.95
C ARG A 256 -13.88 6.30 44.44
N LYS A 257 -14.24 7.54 44.87
CA LYS A 257 -14.68 7.84 46.20
C LYS A 257 -16.21 7.89 46.21
N TYR A 258 -16.82 7.22 47.18
CA TYR A 258 -18.27 7.11 47.31
C TYR A 258 -18.83 8.13 48.31
N ALA A 259 -20.11 8.44 48.19
CA ALA A 259 -20.79 9.42 49.06
C ALA A 259 -20.79 9.03 50.55
N ASN A 260 -20.70 7.74 50.85
CA ASN A 260 -20.59 7.21 52.25
C ASN A 260 -19.19 7.32 52.86
N GLY A 261 -18.25 7.98 52.18
CA GLY A 261 -16.88 8.16 52.65
C GLY A 261 -15.93 6.99 52.36
N THR A 262 -16.42 5.89 51.80
CA THR A 262 -15.55 4.79 51.33
C THR A 262 -14.93 5.13 49.98
N PHE A 263 -13.85 4.44 49.62
CA PHE A 263 -13.16 4.61 48.34
C PHE A 263 -12.57 3.27 47.89
N ASP A 264 -12.44 3.13 46.58
CA ASP A 264 -11.75 2.00 45.96
C ASP A 264 -10.25 2.09 46.24
N ARG A 265 -9.61 0.95 46.48
CA ARG A 265 -8.16 0.86 46.67
C ARG A 265 -7.62 -0.39 46.04
N LEU A 266 -6.37 -0.34 45.63
CA LEU A 266 -5.64 -1.54 45.21
C LEU A 266 -5.30 -2.36 46.45
N ALA A 267 -5.61 -3.63 46.41
CA ALA A 267 -5.30 -4.59 47.48
C ALA A 267 -4.72 -5.85 46.83
N ASP A 268 -3.92 -6.58 47.58
CA ASP A 268 -3.43 -7.88 47.16
C ASP A 268 -4.59 -8.87 46.97
N ALA A 269 -4.36 -9.90 46.18
CA ALA A 269 -5.33 -10.97 45.98
C ALA A 269 -5.68 -11.62 47.33
N PRO A 270 -6.97 -11.91 47.62
CA PRO A 270 -7.31 -12.66 48.80
C PRO A 270 -6.62 -14.02 48.80
N VAL A 271 -6.15 -14.43 49.96
CA VAL A 271 -5.46 -15.73 50.17
C VAL A 271 -6.41 -16.74 50.79
N ASN A 272 -6.23 -18.02 50.50
CA ASN A 272 -6.93 -19.12 51.18
C ASN A 272 -6.36 -19.34 52.61
N GLU A 273 -6.96 -20.28 53.34
CA GLU A 273 -6.53 -20.63 54.69
C GLU A 273 -5.05 -21.17 54.77
N HIS A 274 -4.49 -21.55 53.63
CA HIS A 274 -3.12 -22.03 53.47
C HIS A 274 -2.15 -20.92 52.99
N GLY A 275 -2.61 -19.66 52.88
CA GLY A 275 -1.78 -18.54 52.47
C GLY A 275 -1.51 -18.46 50.95
N GLU A 276 -2.23 -19.24 50.14
CA GLU A 276 -2.08 -19.23 48.70
C GLU A 276 -3.05 -18.20 48.06
N PRO A 277 -2.62 -17.39 47.06
CA PRO A 277 -3.49 -16.41 46.45
C PRO A 277 -4.63 -17.09 45.68
N LEU A 278 -5.88 -16.66 45.97
CA LEU A 278 -7.04 -17.10 45.24
C LEU A 278 -6.95 -16.54 43.81
N ARG A 279 -6.80 -17.40 42.84
CA ARG A 279 -6.87 -17.00 41.41
C ARG A 279 -8.32 -16.65 41.07
N ARG A 280 -8.50 -15.45 40.54
CA ARG A 280 -9.74 -15.04 39.86
C ARG A 280 -9.63 -15.29 38.35
#